data_db0d2fb769e866f37f8530b83b7ddd18
#
_entry.id   db0d2fb769e866f37f8530b83b7ddd18
#
_cell.length_a   1.000
_cell.length_b   1.000
_cell.length_c   1.000
_cell.angle_alpha   90.00
_cell.angle_beta   90.00
_cell.angle_gamma   90.00
#
_symmetry.space_group_name_H-M   'P 1'
#
loop_
_entity.id
_entity.type
_entity.pdbx_description
1 polymer ?
#
loop_
_entity_poly.entity_id
_entity_poly.type
_entity_poly.pdbx_seq_one_letter_code
_entity_poly.pdbx_strand_id
1 'polypeptide(L)'
;MICPVYQKGNTMETTIKKIEDMSLNAWPSHKMELYDGWILRFSYFYTHRTNSVEQFGTSTLPWCEKIPYCEQVYKRLGTPAIFKISPLVSPDFDYMLENRGYSVQHITNVMTVDLDSAVLDAPVTDVLFSDEIPDFWIHSLFDLKRTTNPIHRSVVPSMYRAILKETVCASITKNGEIIATGLGILDRDYIGIYAIHVREDYRRRGYARQICTGLLNEGKKRGASHAYLQVVKNNGDYEKQVEAGMKAKGTLLKYRTVYKHKIGRAHV
;
A
#
# COMPACT_ATOMS: atom_id res chain seq x y z
N MET A 1 23.29 -16.57 25.12
CA MET A 1 22.06 -15.75 25.41
C MET A 1 20.94 -16.37 24.60
N ILE A 2 20.02 -17.13 25.21
CA ILE A 2 18.93 -17.82 24.49
C ILE A 2 17.82 -16.80 24.35
N CYS A 3 17.53 -16.41 23.11
CA CYS A 3 16.40 -15.54 22.80
C CYS A 3 15.10 -16.29 23.19
N PRO A 4 14.19 -15.72 23.99
CA PRO A 4 12.97 -16.41 24.35
C PRO A 4 12.17 -16.75 23.09
N VAL A 5 11.77 -18.01 22.96
CA VAL A 5 10.90 -18.48 21.89
C VAL A 5 9.54 -17.82 22.06
N TYR A 6 9.25 -16.82 21.22
CA TYR A 6 7.92 -16.24 21.13
C TYR A 6 6.92 -17.37 20.78
N GLN A 7 5.85 -17.48 21.55
CA GLN A 7 4.74 -18.38 21.20
C GLN A 7 4.26 -18.03 19.79
N LYS A 8 4.18 -19.04 18.91
CA LYS A 8 3.61 -18.90 17.57
C LYS A 8 2.15 -18.49 17.70
N GLY A 9 1.87 -17.20 17.56
CA GLY A 9 0.51 -16.71 17.30
C GLY A 9 -0.05 -17.38 16.05
N ASN A 10 -1.36 -17.29 15.85
CA ASN A 10 -2.04 -17.77 14.64
C ASN A 10 -1.24 -17.29 13.40
N THR A 11 -0.78 -18.20 12.56
CA THR A 11 0.11 -17.91 11.42
C THR A 11 -0.47 -16.83 10.49
N MET A 12 -1.80 -16.78 10.35
CA MET A 12 -2.49 -15.78 9.54
C MET A 12 -2.41 -14.38 10.16
N GLU A 13 -2.70 -14.25 11.46
CA GLU A 13 -2.65 -12.97 12.19
C GLU A 13 -1.23 -12.39 12.19
N THR A 14 -0.23 -13.23 12.43
CA THR A 14 1.18 -12.85 12.37
C THR A 14 1.57 -12.35 10.98
N THR A 15 1.09 -13.01 9.93
CA THR A 15 1.36 -12.60 8.55
C THR A 15 0.69 -11.27 8.22
N ILE A 16 -0.59 -11.08 8.62
CA ILE A 16 -1.29 -9.81 8.42
C ILE A 16 -0.53 -8.68 9.13
N LYS A 17 -0.16 -8.87 10.42
CA LYS A 17 0.62 -7.87 11.15
C LYS A 17 1.94 -7.53 10.45
N LYS A 18 2.68 -8.52 9.99
CA LYS A 18 3.93 -8.33 9.24
C LYS A 18 3.70 -7.47 7.98
N ILE A 19 2.65 -7.76 7.21
CA ILE A 19 2.34 -7.01 5.97
C ILE A 19 1.87 -5.59 6.29
N GLU A 20 1.07 -5.40 7.35
CA GLU A 20 0.66 -4.06 7.79
C GLU A 20 1.89 -3.21 8.17
N ASP A 21 2.84 -3.75 8.96
CA ASP A 21 4.11 -3.08 9.29
C ASP A 21 4.90 -2.70 8.02
N MET A 22 5.09 -3.66 7.11
CA MET A 22 5.83 -3.45 5.87
C MET A 22 5.16 -2.41 4.97
N SER A 23 3.82 -2.37 4.93
CA SER A 23 3.08 -1.38 4.14
C SER A 23 3.24 0.04 4.70
N LEU A 24 3.41 0.20 6.01
CA LEU A 24 3.74 1.47 6.65
C LEU A 24 5.16 1.94 6.29
N ASN A 25 6.13 1.02 6.30
CA ASN A 25 7.52 1.30 5.91
C ASN A 25 7.65 1.66 4.43
N ALA A 26 6.89 0.96 3.58
CA ALA A 26 6.93 1.16 2.13
C ALA A 26 6.36 2.51 1.68
N TRP A 27 5.51 3.12 2.48
CA TRP A 27 4.85 4.37 2.13
C TRP A 27 4.88 5.37 3.29
N PRO A 28 6.05 6.00 3.56
CA PRO A 28 6.20 6.98 4.65
C PRO A 28 5.21 8.13 4.50
N SER A 29 4.63 8.56 5.61
CA SER A 29 3.80 9.76 5.63
C SER A 29 4.65 11.01 5.86
N HIS A 30 4.18 12.13 5.35
CA HIS A 30 4.87 13.42 5.50
C HIS A 30 4.86 13.93 6.95
N LYS A 31 3.74 13.67 7.65
CA LYS A 31 3.58 13.94 9.08
C LYS A 31 3.03 12.71 9.77
N MET A 32 3.44 12.50 11.02
CA MET A 32 3.01 11.36 11.82
C MET A 32 2.92 11.78 13.28
N GLU A 33 1.90 11.25 13.97
CA GLU A 33 1.74 11.36 15.40
C GLU A 33 1.42 9.99 15.99
N LEU A 34 2.08 9.63 17.09
CA LEU A 34 1.75 8.47 17.91
C LEU A 34 0.83 8.90 19.04
N TYR A 35 -0.32 8.26 19.18
CA TYR A 35 -1.28 8.55 20.23
C TYR A 35 -1.86 7.26 20.81
N ASP A 36 -1.42 6.92 22.01
CA ASP A 36 -1.87 5.77 22.80
C ASP A 36 -2.05 4.48 21.96
N GLY A 37 -0.96 4.05 21.30
CA GLY A 37 -0.94 2.85 20.46
C GLY A 37 -1.59 3.01 19.07
N TRP A 38 -2.00 4.22 18.69
CA TRP A 38 -2.45 4.55 17.36
C TRP A 38 -1.43 5.41 16.62
N ILE A 39 -1.37 5.28 15.30
CA ILE A 39 -0.58 6.13 14.42
C ILE A 39 -1.53 6.97 13.58
N LEU A 40 -1.43 8.30 13.71
CA LEU A 40 -2.11 9.26 12.87
C LEU A 40 -1.15 9.69 11.77
N ARG A 41 -1.53 9.54 10.51
CA ARG A 41 -0.68 9.81 9.36
C ARG A 41 -1.30 10.88 8.48
N PHE A 42 -0.46 11.76 7.93
CA PHE A 42 -0.92 12.83 7.05
C PHE A 42 0.08 13.14 5.93
N SER A 43 -0.40 13.16 4.68
CA SER A 43 0.37 13.47 3.47
C SER A 43 -0.52 14.17 2.43
N TYR A 44 -1.13 15.25 2.81
CA TYR A 44 -1.91 16.14 1.93
C TYR A 44 -2.96 15.40 1.07
N PHE A 45 -3.53 14.32 1.58
CA PHE A 45 -4.55 13.49 0.92
C PHE A 45 -4.14 12.87 -0.44
N TYR A 46 -2.85 12.68 -0.69
CA TYR A 46 -2.41 11.99 -1.90
C TYR A 46 -2.95 10.55 -1.97
N THR A 47 -3.00 9.85 -0.85
CA THR A 47 -3.56 8.50 -0.76
C THR A 47 -4.06 8.21 0.66
N HIS A 48 -5.13 7.42 0.81
CA HIS A 48 -5.60 7.00 2.14
C HIS A 48 -4.54 6.26 2.96
N ARG A 49 -3.63 5.52 2.33
CA ARG A 49 -2.55 4.79 3.01
C ARG A 49 -1.63 5.68 3.85
N THR A 50 -1.48 6.94 3.50
CA THR A 50 -0.64 7.91 4.23
C THR A 50 -1.46 9.03 4.87
N ASN A 51 -2.77 8.89 4.92
CA ASN A 51 -3.70 9.87 5.47
C ASN A 51 -4.79 9.16 6.27
N SER A 52 -4.41 8.21 7.10
CA SER A 52 -5.33 7.45 7.94
C SER A 52 -4.77 7.23 9.34
N VAL A 53 -5.68 6.98 10.27
CA VAL A 53 -5.40 6.48 11.60
C VAL A 53 -5.35 4.97 11.55
N GLU A 54 -4.28 4.39 12.09
CA GLU A 54 -4.08 2.94 12.18
C GLU A 54 -3.86 2.53 13.63
N GLN A 55 -4.49 1.44 14.05
CA GLN A 55 -4.21 0.80 15.34
C GLN A 55 -2.94 -0.01 15.20
N PHE A 56 -1.90 0.36 15.96
CA PHE A 56 -0.58 -0.22 15.82
C PHE A 56 -0.13 -1.00 17.06
N GLY A 57 -0.46 -0.50 18.25
CA GLY A 57 -0.05 -1.06 19.53
C GLY A 57 -1.18 -1.14 20.54
N THR A 58 -0.80 -1.56 21.76
CA THR A 58 -1.73 -1.57 22.90
C THR A 58 -2.19 -0.16 23.25
N SER A 59 -3.45 -0.04 23.63
CA SER A 59 -4.09 1.22 24.03
C SER A 59 -4.48 1.16 25.49
N THR A 60 -4.40 2.31 26.19
CA THR A 60 -4.85 2.49 27.57
C THR A 60 -6.10 3.35 27.66
N LEU A 61 -6.32 4.22 26.66
CA LEU A 61 -7.49 5.09 26.60
C LEU A 61 -8.67 4.42 25.85
N PRO A 62 -9.91 4.69 26.25
CA PRO A 62 -11.08 4.17 25.57
C PRO A 62 -11.28 4.83 24.20
N TRP A 63 -11.94 4.12 23.28
CA TRP A 63 -12.19 4.62 21.92
C TRP A 63 -13.03 5.90 21.87
N CYS A 64 -13.93 6.10 22.86
CA CYS A 64 -14.77 7.28 22.96
C CYS A 64 -13.98 8.57 23.22
N GLU A 65 -12.76 8.47 23.73
CA GLU A 65 -11.82 9.59 23.88
C GLU A 65 -10.89 9.70 22.67
N LYS A 66 -10.41 8.60 22.15
CA LYS A 66 -9.42 8.55 21.07
C LYS A 66 -10.00 9.00 19.73
N ILE A 67 -11.22 8.61 19.39
CA ILE A 67 -11.85 8.99 18.12
C ILE A 67 -12.04 10.52 18.03
N PRO A 68 -12.63 11.21 19.04
CA PRO A 68 -12.75 12.68 19.02
C PRO A 68 -11.40 13.39 18.93
N TYR A 69 -10.37 12.87 19.59
CA TYR A 69 -9.01 13.41 19.47
C TYR A 69 -8.51 13.36 18.03
N CYS A 70 -8.60 12.20 17.38
CA CYS A 70 -8.24 12.04 15.97
C CYS A 70 -9.06 12.98 15.07
N GLU A 71 -10.38 13.07 15.28
CA GLU A 71 -11.24 13.99 14.55
C GLU A 71 -10.76 15.45 14.69
N GLN A 72 -10.35 15.86 15.89
CA GLN A 72 -9.84 17.21 16.14
C GLN A 72 -8.49 17.45 15.44
N VAL A 73 -7.57 16.47 15.50
CA VAL A 73 -6.26 16.58 14.82
C VAL A 73 -6.45 16.75 13.32
N TYR A 74 -7.25 15.88 12.68
CA TYR A 74 -7.49 15.96 11.26
C TYR A 74 -8.28 17.20 10.84
N LYS A 75 -9.22 17.68 11.67
CA LYS A 75 -9.93 18.95 11.46
C LYS A 75 -8.96 20.13 11.40
N ARG A 76 -7.96 20.18 12.29
CA ARG A 76 -6.90 21.22 12.25
C ARG A 76 -6.05 21.14 10.97
N LEU A 77 -5.95 19.98 10.37
CA LEU A 77 -5.27 19.78 9.08
C LEU A 77 -6.19 20.03 7.87
N GLY A 78 -7.41 20.51 8.10
CA GLY A 78 -8.39 20.84 7.06
C GLY A 78 -9.06 19.62 6.41
N THR A 79 -9.22 18.51 7.14
CA THR A 79 -9.62 17.25 6.54
C THR A 79 -10.37 16.35 7.51
N PRO A 80 -11.25 15.45 7.06
CA PRO A 80 -11.87 14.43 7.92
C PRO A 80 -10.84 13.39 8.38
N ALA A 81 -11.02 12.85 9.58
CA ALA A 81 -10.29 11.68 10.02
C ALA A 81 -10.71 10.45 9.18
N ILE A 82 -9.73 9.68 8.77
CA ILE A 82 -9.91 8.41 8.06
C ILE A 82 -9.37 7.31 8.96
N PHE A 83 -10.16 6.28 9.23
CA PHE A 83 -9.71 5.10 9.97
C PHE A 83 -9.48 3.92 9.03
N LYS A 84 -8.33 3.29 9.17
CA LYS A 84 -8.02 2.05 8.48
C LYS A 84 -8.43 0.87 9.35
N ILE A 85 -9.25 0.01 8.80
CA ILE A 85 -9.76 -1.20 9.45
C ILE A 85 -9.13 -2.41 8.76
N SER A 86 -8.19 -3.04 9.42
CA SER A 86 -7.61 -4.33 9.02
C SER A 86 -8.31 -5.47 9.78
N PRO A 87 -8.07 -6.75 9.41
CA PRO A 87 -8.61 -7.88 10.17
C PRO A 87 -8.10 -7.99 11.61
N LEU A 88 -7.09 -7.21 12.00
CA LEU A 88 -6.56 -7.16 13.37
C LEU A 88 -7.36 -6.22 14.27
N VAL A 89 -8.22 -5.39 13.69
CA VAL A 89 -9.04 -4.43 14.41
C VAL A 89 -10.32 -5.11 14.90
N SER A 90 -10.71 -4.84 16.16
CA SER A 90 -11.93 -5.39 16.73
C SER A 90 -13.18 -5.00 15.90
N PRO A 91 -14.07 -5.95 15.61
CA PRO A 91 -15.37 -5.65 14.99
C PRO A 91 -16.19 -4.61 15.75
N ASP A 92 -16.09 -4.57 17.08
CA ASP A 92 -16.80 -3.58 17.92
C ASP A 92 -16.33 -2.15 17.62
N PHE A 93 -15.04 -1.99 17.32
CA PHE A 93 -14.51 -0.68 16.88
C PHE A 93 -15.10 -0.26 15.53
N ASP A 94 -15.16 -1.20 14.59
CA ASP A 94 -15.75 -0.95 13.28
C ASP A 94 -17.23 -0.54 13.39
N TYR A 95 -18.00 -1.26 14.22
CA TYR A 95 -19.39 -0.95 14.54
C TYR A 95 -19.55 0.42 15.23
N MET A 96 -18.64 0.76 16.18
CA MET A 96 -18.66 2.07 16.81
C MET A 96 -18.44 3.21 15.80
N LEU A 97 -17.56 3.04 14.83
CA LEU A 97 -17.36 4.03 13.76
C LEU A 97 -18.63 4.19 12.90
N GLU A 98 -19.32 3.11 12.57
CA GLU A 98 -20.59 3.15 11.84
C GLU A 98 -21.65 3.97 12.60
N ASN A 99 -21.83 3.69 13.90
CA ASN A 99 -22.75 4.43 14.75
C ASN A 99 -22.40 5.93 14.90
N ARG A 100 -21.14 6.30 14.67
CA ARG A 100 -20.67 7.69 14.62
C ARG A 100 -20.83 8.35 13.25
N GLY A 101 -21.39 7.65 12.27
CA GLY A 101 -21.64 8.12 10.92
C GLY A 101 -20.45 7.99 9.96
N TYR A 102 -19.49 7.12 10.28
CA TYR A 102 -18.42 6.75 9.35
C TYR A 102 -18.93 5.75 8.31
N SER A 103 -18.56 5.95 7.06
CA SER A 103 -18.90 5.06 5.95
C SER A 103 -17.67 4.55 5.23
N VAL A 104 -17.83 3.38 4.61
CA VAL A 104 -16.78 2.76 3.80
C VAL A 104 -16.50 3.62 2.56
N GLN A 105 -15.24 4.01 2.37
CA GLN A 105 -14.79 4.74 1.18
C GLN A 105 -14.06 3.81 0.20
N HIS A 106 -13.14 3.03 0.71
CA HIS A 106 -12.37 2.10 -0.10
C HIS A 106 -12.20 0.77 0.61
N ILE A 107 -12.38 -0.30 -0.14
CA ILE A 107 -12.02 -1.66 0.26
C ILE A 107 -10.77 -2.02 -0.55
N THR A 108 -9.72 -2.43 0.12
CA THR A 108 -8.48 -2.86 -0.49
C THR A 108 -8.28 -4.36 -0.23
N ASN A 109 -8.09 -5.14 -1.27
CA ASN A 109 -7.64 -6.52 -1.14
C ASN A 109 -6.12 -6.53 -1.04
N VAL A 110 -5.61 -7.16 0.02
CA VAL A 110 -4.19 -7.46 0.17
C VAL A 110 -3.99 -8.91 -0.22
N MET A 111 -3.11 -9.14 -1.18
CA MET A 111 -2.84 -10.45 -1.75
C MET A 111 -1.36 -10.78 -1.59
N THR A 112 -1.05 -12.03 -1.24
CA THR A 112 0.32 -12.51 -1.09
C THR A 112 0.55 -13.75 -1.93
N VAL A 113 1.80 -13.99 -2.28
CA VAL A 113 2.25 -15.21 -2.94
C VAL A 113 3.60 -15.63 -2.34
N ASP A 114 3.77 -16.93 -2.21
CA ASP A 114 5.05 -17.57 -1.86
C ASP A 114 5.88 -17.69 -3.14
N LEU A 115 7.02 -17.00 -3.18
CA LEU A 115 7.91 -16.96 -4.35
C LEU A 115 8.75 -18.24 -4.48
N ASP A 116 8.92 -19.01 -3.42
CA ASP A 116 9.71 -20.24 -3.46
C ASP A 116 8.94 -21.35 -4.18
N SER A 117 7.63 -21.41 -3.95
CA SER A 117 6.74 -22.36 -4.64
C SER A 117 6.13 -21.82 -5.93
N ALA A 118 6.21 -20.51 -6.17
CA ALA A 118 5.60 -19.90 -7.35
C ALA A 118 6.33 -20.25 -8.64
N VAL A 119 5.56 -20.62 -9.66
CA VAL A 119 6.06 -20.69 -11.04
C VAL A 119 6.05 -19.27 -11.63
N LEU A 120 7.21 -18.65 -11.64
CA LEU A 120 7.38 -17.33 -12.24
C LEU A 120 7.62 -17.48 -13.75
N ASP A 121 6.99 -16.59 -14.53
CA ASP A 121 7.28 -16.49 -15.95
C ASP A 121 8.76 -16.12 -16.17
N ALA A 122 9.32 -16.43 -17.32
CA ALA A 122 10.67 -16.07 -17.70
C ALA A 122 10.90 -14.54 -17.55
N PRO A 123 12.14 -14.11 -17.25
CA PRO A 123 12.47 -12.68 -17.15
C PRO A 123 12.05 -11.94 -18.42
N VAL A 124 11.47 -10.76 -18.24
CA VAL A 124 10.98 -9.92 -19.33
C VAL A 124 12.07 -8.96 -19.75
N THR A 125 12.48 -8.98 -21.01
CA THR A 125 13.61 -8.22 -21.54
C THR A 125 13.33 -6.71 -21.68
N ASP A 126 12.08 -6.30 -21.79
CA ASP A 126 11.70 -4.90 -22.02
C ASP A 126 11.56 -4.07 -20.74
N VAL A 127 11.72 -4.68 -19.56
CA VAL A 127 11.63 -3.98 -18.27
C VAL A 127 13.02 -3.52 -17.86
N LEU A 128 13.14 -2.22 -17.66
CA LEU A 128 14.35 -1.60 -17.11
C LEU A 128 14.19 -1.45 -15.60
N PHE A 129 15.26 -1.76 -14.85
CA PHE A 129 15.30 -1.66 -13.40
C PHE A 129 16.33 -0.65 -12.93
N SER A 130 16.05 0.01 -11.80
CA SER A 130 16.97 0.88 -11.06
C SER A 130 16.78 0.65 -9.57
N ASP A 131 17.85 0.69 -8.80
CA ASP A 131 17.83 0.60 -7.33
C ASP A 131 17.41 1.93 -6.68
N GLU A 132 17.51 3.01 -7.43
CA GLU A 132 17.05 4.35 -7.02
C GLU A 132 15.72 4.69 -7.69
N ILE A 133 14.95 5.58 -7.05
CA ILE A 133 13.72 6.15 -7.61
C ILE A 133 14.05 7.54 -8.15
N PRO A 134 14.42 7.67 -9.45
CA PRO A 134 14.85 8.95 -10.00
C PRO A 134 13.67 9.89 -10.23
N ASP A 135 13.92 11.19 -10.18
CA ASP A 135 12.88 12.20 -10.32
C ASP A 135 12.11 12.09 -11.64
N PHE A 136 12.80 11.76 -12.74
CA PHE A 136 12.12 11.58 -14.03
C PHE A 136 11.11 10.43 -14.01
N TRP A 137 11.38 9.36 -13.26
CA TRP A 137 10.42 8.26 -13.07
C TRP A 137 9.20 8.70 -12.26
N ILE A 138 9.41 9.51 -11.20
CA ILE A 138 8.31 10.06 -10.39
C ILE A 138 7.43 10.98 -11.25
N HIS A 139 8.05 11.83 -12.08
CA HIS A 139 7.31 12.69 -13.01
C HIS A 139 6.51 11.86 -14.03
N SER A 140 7.11 10.84 -14.62
CA SER A 140 6.40 9.92 -15.52
C SER A 140 5.23 9.22 -14.83
N LEU A 141 5.40 8.80 -13.57
CA LEU A 141 4.30 8.22 -12.79
C LEU A 141 3.16 9.22 -12.56
N PHE A 142 3.46 10.51 -12.30
CA PHE A 142 2.44 11.55 -12.20
C PHE A 142 1.65 11.69 -13.50
N ASP A 143 2.34 11.69 -14.62
CA ASP A 143 1.71 11.83 -15.94
C ASP A 143 0.85 10.60 -16.27
N LEU A 144 1.34 9.39 -16.02
CA LEU A 144 0.58 8.14 -16.17
C LEU A 144 -0.67 8.11 -15.28
N LYS A 145 -0.60 8.69 -14.07
CA LYS A 145 -1.72 8.81 -13.12
C LYS A 145 -2.61 10.02 -13.40
N ARG A 146 -2.21 10.92 -14.30
CA ARG A 146 -2.86 12.21 -14.50
C ARG A 146 -2.93 13.04 -13.20
N THR A 147 -1.85 13.02 -12.40
CA THR A 147 -1.76 13.79 -11.16
C THR A 147 -1.52 15.27 -11.50
N THR A 148 -2.55 16.10 -11.35
CA THR A 148 -2.50 17.53 -11.67
C THR A 148 -2.35 18.41 -10.45
N ASN A 149 -2.66 17.92 -9.23
CA ASN A 149 -2.57 18.71 -8.01
C ASN A 149 -1.12 19.13 -7.74
N PRO A 150 -0.81 20.45 -7.71
CA PRO A 150 0.55 20.94 -7.55
C PRO A 150 1.15 20.60 -6.16
N ILE A 151 0.32 20.53 -5.11
CA ILE A 151 0.78 20.12 -3.78
C ILE A 151 1.26 18.67 -3.81
N HIS A 152 0.51 17.78 -4.45
CA HIS A 152 0.92 16.39 -4.59
C HIS A 152 2.22 16.26 -5.40
N ARG A 153 2.35 16.98 -6.51
CA ARG A 153 3.58 16.98 -7.33
C ARG A 153 4.80 17.50 -6.56
N SER A 154 4.59 18.40 -5.59
CA SER A 154 5.66 18.94 -4.74
C SER A 154 6.05 17.98 -3.60
N VAL A 155 5.07 17.39 -2.91
CA VAL A 155 5.36 16.63 -1.66
C VAL A 155 5.67 15.14 -1.90
N VAL A 156 5.08 14.51 -2.91
CA VAL A 156 5.25 13.07 -3.16
C VAL A 156 6.70 12.65 -3.46
N PRO A 157 7.52 13.44 -4.18
CA PRO A 157 8.93 13.09 -4.35
C PRO A 157 9.68 12.95 -3.03
N SER A 158 9.41 13.79 -2.03
CA SER A 158 10.04 13.67 -0.70
C SER A 158 9.60 12.40 0.04
N MET A 159 8.37 11.93 -0.18
CA MET A 159 7.88 10.67 0.40
C MET A 159 8.62 9.47 -0.21
N TYR A 160 8.85 9.44 -1.51
CA TYR A 160 9.67 8.40 -2.15
C TYR A 160 11.11 8.40 -1.63
N ARG A 161 11.73 9.58 -1.46
CA ARG A 161 13.09 9.70 -0.91
C ARG A 161 13.17 9.34 0.58
N ALA A 162 12.06 9.35 1.31
CA ALA A 162 11.98 8.96 2.73
C ALA A 162 11.83 7.44 2.92
N ILE A 163 11.72 6.65 1.87
CA ILE A 163 11.71 5.18 1.96
C ILE A 163 13.10 4.71 2.39
N LEU A 164 13.18 4.06 3.56
CA LEU A 164 14.43 3.55 4.13
C LEU A 164 14.75 2.12 3.68
N LYS A 165 13.84 1.50 2.94
CA LYS A 165 13.98 0.12 2.49
C LYS A 165 14.59 0.07 1.09
N GLU A 166 15.21 -1.05 0.77
CA GLU A 166 15.71 -1.31 -0.57
C GLU A 166 14.58 -1.24 -1.59
N THR A 167 14.80 -0.52 -2.68
CA THR A 167 13.82 -0.29 -3.74
C THR A 167 14.25 -0.92 -5.06
N VAL A 168 13.27 -1.32 -5.86
CA VAL A 168 13.46 -1.76 -7.24
C VAL A 168 12.47 -0.98 -8.10
N CYS A 169 12.97 0.06 -8.73
CA CYS A 169 12.20 0.91 -9.62
C CYS A 169 12.14 0.27 -11.00
N ALA A 170 10.94 0.00 -11.53
CA ALA A 170 10.76 -0.66 -12.82
C ALA A 170 10.06 0.26 -13.82
N SER A 171 10.47 0.20 -15.08
CA SER A 171 9.84 0.95 -16.17
C SER A 171 9.90 0.20 -17.50
N ILE A 172 8.94 0.47 -18.38
CA ILE A 172 8.97 0.10 -19.80
C ILE A 172 8.91 1.40 -20.60
N THR A 173 9.85 1.52 -21.54
CA THR A 173 9.97 2.70 -22.40
C THR A 173 9.63 2.35 -23.85
N LYS A 174 8.85 3.18 -24.54
CA LYS A 174 8.60 3.11 -25.98
C LYS A 174 8.70 4.50 -26.57
N ASN A 175 9.40 4.63 -27.68
CA ASN A 175 9.62 5.92 -28.38
C ASN A 175 10.23 7.00 -27.47
N GLY A 176 11.12 6.62 -26.55
CA GLY A 176 11.77 7.54 -25.61
C GLY A 176 10.93 7.95 -24.39
N GLU A 177 9.69 7.49 -24.28
CA GLU A 177 8.80 7.82 -23.16
C GLU A 177 8.50 6.60 -22.30
N ILE A 178 8.42 6.78 -20.97
CA ILE A 178 7.97 5.75 -20.05
C ILE A 178 6.46 5.54 -20.24
N ILE A 179 6.08 4.34 -20.64
CA ILE A 179 4.69 3.93 -20.86
C ILE A 179 4.12 3.06 -19.73
N ALA A 180 5.00 2.48 -18.91
CA ALA A 180 4.59 1.71 -17.75
C ALA A 180 5.62 1.84 -16.63
N THR A 181 5.13 1.86 -15.39
CA THR A 181 5.93 1.93 -14.17
C THR A 181 5.56 0.84 -13.19
N GLY A 182 6.46 0.56 -12.26
CA GLY A 182 6.24 -0.25 -11.07
C GLY A 182 7.34 -0.01 -10.05
N LEU A 183 7.05 -0.29 -8.78
CA LEU A 183 7.99 -0.15 -7.69
C LEU A 183 7.92 -1.38 -6.80
N GLY A 184 9.03 -2.07 -6.63
CA GLY A 184 9.24 -3.10 -5.63
C GLY A 184 9.90 -2.49 -4.40
N ILE A 185 9.48 -2.89 -3.21
CA ILE A 185 10.09 -2.48 -1.95
C ILE A 185 10.36 -3.74 -1.14
N LEU A 186 11.64 -4.00 -0.87
CA LEU A 186 12.06 -5.16 -0.09
C LEU A 186 12.08 -4.80 1.40
N ASP A 187 11.36 -5.59 2.18
CA ASP A 187 11.39 -5.49 3.64
C ASP A 187 11.30 -6.90 4.22
N ARG A 188 12.29 -7.28 5.04
CA ARG A 188 12.41 -8.64 5.59
C ARG A 188 12.51 -9.65 4.43
N ASP A 189 11.67 -10.67 4.46
CA ASP A 189 11.56 -11.75 3.48
C ASP A 189 10.51 -11.48 2.38
N TYR A 190 10.05 -10.23 2.24
CA TYR A 190 9.01 -9.85 1.28
C TYR A 190 9.47 -8.80 0.28
N ILE A 191 8.89 -8.85 -0.91
CA ILE A 191 8.81 -7.71 -1.82
C ILE A 191 7.36 -7.22 -1.90
N GLY A 192 7.12 -5.97 -1.54
CA GLY A 192 5.85 -5.28 -1.75
C GLY A 192 5.80 -4.64 -3.13
N ILE A 193 4.70 -4.82 -3.88
CA ILE A 193 4.54 -4.31 -5.25
C ILE A 193 3.64 -3.07 -5.23
N TYR A 194 4.15 -1.96 -5.78
CA TYR A 194 3.52 -0.65 -5.74
C TYR A 194 3.61 0.07 -7.10
N ALA A 195 2.90 1.19 -7.22
CA ALA A 195 2.98 2.13 -8.34
C ALA A 195 2.90 1.50 -9.73
N ILE A 196 2.11 0.42 -9.87
CA ILE A 196 1.86 -0.20 -11.18
C ILE A 196 0.91 0.69 -11.96
N HIS A 197 1.45 1.36 -12.98
CA HIS A 197 0.67 2.18 -13.90
C HIS A 197 1.09 1.91 -15.34
N VAL A 198 0.11 1.91 -16.24
CA VAL A 198 0.31 1.79 -17.68
C VAL A 198 -0.45 2.92 -18.37
N ARG A 199 0.22 3.60 -19.30
CA ARG A 199 -0.38 4.65 -20.11
C ARG A 199 -1.62 4.13 -20.83
N GLU A 200 -2.66 4.92 -20.91
CA GLU A 200 -4.00 4.48 -21.31
C GLU A 200 -4.03 3.80 -22.68
N ASP A 201 -3.35 4.38 -23.66
CA ASP A 201 -3.23 3.87 -25.03
C ASP A 201 -2.40 2.58 -25.16
N TYR A 202 -1.67 2.20 -24.10
CA TYR A 202 -0.88 0.98 -24.00
C TYR A 202 -1.50 -0.09 -23.09
N ARG A 203 -2.66 0.18 -22.48
CA ARG A 203 -3.36 -0.80 -21.63
C ARG A 203 -3.81 -2.04 -22.42
N ARG A 204 -4.08 -3.13 -21.68
CA ARG A 204 -4.52 -4.43 -22.23
C ARG A 204 -3.55 -5.11 -23.22
N ARG A 205 -2.28 -4.67 -23.22
CA ARG A 205 -1.19 -5.26 -24.01
C ARG A 205 -0.18 -6.04 -23.15
N GLY A 206 -0.53 -6.37 -21.90
CA GLY A 206 0.30 -7.18 -21.00
C GLY A 206 1.39 -6.42 -20.24
N TYR A 207 1.58 -5.11 -20.43
CA TYR A 207 2.68 -4.36 -19.81
C TYR A 207 2.65 -4.37 -18.28
N ALA A 208 1.47 -4.26 -17.64
CA ALA A 208 1.35 -4.39 -16.19
C ALA A 208 1.81 -5.76 -15.69
N ARG A 209 1.48 -6.84 -16.43
CA ARG A 209 1.94 -8.21 -16.13
C ARG A 209 3.46 -8.30 -16.25
N GLN A 210 4.05 -7.70 -17.27
CA GLN A 210 5.50 -7.70 -17.49
C GLN A 210 6.21 -7.00 -16.33
N ILE A 211 5.75 -5.81 -15.91
CA ILE A 211 6.28 -5.08 -14.74
C ILE A 211 6.17 -5.94 -13.47
N CYS A 212 4.99 -6.50 -13.19
CA CYS A 212 4.80 -7.35 -12.00
C CYS A 212 5.71 -8.57 -12.02
N THR A 213 5.77 -9.29 -13.15
CA THR A 213 6.66 -10.46 -13.30
C THR A 213 8.11 -10.08 -13.10
N GLY A 214 8.56 -8.98 -13.69
CA GLY A 214 9.91 -8.48 -13.54
C GLY A 214 10.24 -8.16 -12.07
N LEU A 215 9.35 -7.45 -11.36
CA LEU A 215 9.53 -7.15 -9.95
C LEU A 215 9.54 -8.40 -9.06
N LEU A 216 8.71 -9.40 -9.34
CA LEU A 216 8.71 -10.67 -8.59
C LEU A 216 10.04 -11.41 -8.79
N ASN A 217 10.55 -11.47 -10.03
CA ASN A 217 11.84 -12.09 -10.33
C ASN A 217 13.00 -11.34 -9.65
N GLU A 218 13.01 -10.00 -9.69
CA GLU A 218 14.03 -9.20 -9.00
C GLU A 218 13.94 -9.38 -7.47
N GLY A 219 12.73 -9.42 -6.91
CA GLY A 219 12.52 -9.71 -5.50
C GLY A 219 13.11 -11.06 -5.08
N LYS A 220 12.78 -12.12 -5.83
CA LYS A 220 13.34 -13.47 -5.60
C LYS A 220 14.86 -13.50 -5.72
N LYS A 221 15.42 -12.85 -6.73
CA LYS A 221 16.87 -12.72 -6.92
C LYS A 221 17.57 -12.02 -5.76
N ARG A 222 16.90 -11.08 -5.10
CA ARG A 222 17.39 -10.33 -3.93
C ARG A 222 17.04 -10.99 -2.58
N GLY A 223 16.54 -12.22 -2.61
CA GLY A 223 16.30 -13.03 -1.42
C GLY A 223 14.91 -12.91 -0.79
N ALA A 224 13.96 -12.24 -1.46
CA ALA A 224 12.57 -12.30 -1.01
C ALA A 224 11.99 -13.70 -1.28
N SER A 225 11.42 -14.33 -0.26
CA SER A 225 10.68 -15.59 -0.37
C SER A 225 9.17 -15.39 -0.55
N HIS A 226 8.70 -14.16 -0.36
CA HIS A 226 7.29 -13.81 -0.50
C HIS A 226 7.11 -12.49 -1.25
N ALA A 227 5.93 -12.32 -1.84
CA ALA A 227 5.51 -11.02 -2.36
C ALA A 227 4.11 -10.67 -1.89
N TYR A 228 3.81 -9.36 -1.80
CA TYR A 228 2.46 -8.87 -1.57
C TYR A 228 2.14 -7.64 -2.43
N LEU A 229 0.86 -7.44 -2.65
CA LEU A 229 0.34 -6.23 -3.27
C LEU A 229 -1.04 -5.87 -2.73
N GLN A 230 -1.42 -4.62 -2.90
CA GLN A 230 -2.66 -4.05 -2.42
C GLN A 230 -3.47 -3.49 -3.59
N VAL A 231 -4.68 -3.99 -3.80
CA VAL A 231 -5.56 -3.59 -4.90
C VAL A 231 -6.90 -3.11 -4.36
N VAL A 232 -7.32 -1.93 -4.77
CA VAL A 232 -8.66 -1.42 -4.44
C VAL A 232 -9.72 -2.31 -5.10
N LYS A 233 -10.68 -2.79 -4.31
CA LYS A 233 -11.83 -3.55 -4.81
C LYS A 233 -12.62 -2.68 -5.78
N ASN A 234 -13.16 -3.31 -6.82
CA ASN A 234 -13.90 -2.64 -7.91
C ASN A 234 -13.04 -1.77 -8.83
N ASN A 235 -11.72 -1.99 -8.87
CA ASN A 235 -10.85 -1.39 -9.88
C ASN A 235 -10.98 -2.09 -11.25
N GLY A 236 -12.23 -2.45 -11.60
CA GLY A 236 -12.58 -3.09 -12.86
C GLY A 236 -11.89 -4.44 -13.08
N ASP A 237 -11.52 -4.72 -14.33
CA ASP A 237 -10.85 -5.96 -14.73
C ASP A 237 -9.46 -6.12 -14.10
N TYR A 238 -8.85 -5.04 -13.62
CA TYR A 238 -7.51 -5.07 -13.04
C TYR A 238 -7.44 -5.95 -11.78
N GLU A 239 -8.42 -5.83 -10.87
CA GLU A 239 -8.47 -6.69 -9.67
C GLU A 239 -8.52 -8.16 -10.05
N LYS A 240 -9.39 -8.53 -11.02
CA LYS A 240 -9.54 -9.91 -11.49
C LYS A 240 -8.28 -10.45 -12.18
N GLN A 241 -7.62 -9.61 -12.98
CA GLN A 241 -6.39 -10.01 -13.68
C GLN A 241 -5.23 -10.23 -12.71
N VAL A 242 -5.10 -9.35 -11.70
CA VAL A 242 -4.08 -9.49 -10.64
C VAL A 242 -4.36 -10.75 -9.82
N GLU A 243 -5.61 -10.97 -9.40
CA GLU A 243 -5.98 -12.16 -8.62
C GLU A 243 -5.72 -13.45 -9.40
N ALA A 244 -6.09 -13.48 -10.68
CA ALA A 244 -5.83 -14.63 -11.55
C ALA A 244 -4.33 -14.87 -11.75
N GLY A 245 -3.55 -13.80 -11.95
CA GLY A 245 -2.10 -13.86 -12.07
C GLY A 245 -1.41 -14.37 -10.82
N MET A 246 -1.85 -13.93 -9.65
CA MET A 246 -1.31 -14.38 -8.36
C MET A 246 -1.69 -15.84 -8.08
N LYS A 247 -2.94 -16.24 -8.32
CA LYS A 247 -3.38 -17.65 -8.19
C LYS A 247 -2.61 -18.60 -9.09
N ALA A 248 -2.32 -18.19 -10.31
CA ALA A 248 -1.54 -19.01 -11.26
C ALA A 248 -0.07 -19.18 -10.82
N LYS A 249 0.42 -18.36 -9.89
CA LYS A 249 1.81 -18.39 -9.43
C LYS A 249 2.02 -19.10 -8.08
N GLY A 250 0.96 -19.55 -7.40
CA GLY A 250 1.09 -20.28 -6.14
C GLY A 250 0.01 -19.98 -5.11
N THR A 251 0.28 -20.30 -3.86
CA THR A 251 -0.66 -20.11 -2.74
C THR A 251 -0.97 -18.65 -2.52
N LEU A 252 -2.25 -18.30 -2.53
CA LEU A 252 -2.73 -16.95 -2.30
C LEU A 252 -3.34 -16.82 -0.90
N LEU A 253 -2.72 -16.03 -0.04
CA LEU A 253 -3.38 -15.44 1.12
C LEU A 253 -4.03 -14.13 0.69
N LYS A 254 -5.32 -13.97 0.97
CA LYS A 254 -6.07 -12.74 0.67
C LYS A 254 -6.80 -12.27 1.91
N TYR A 255 -6.61 -10.99 2.25
CA TYR A 255 -7.42 -10.34 3.27
C TYR A 255 -7.84 -8.93 2.81
N ARG A 256 -8.75 -8.31 3.53
CA ARG A 256 -9.29 -6.99 3.20
C ARG A 256 -8.91 -5.96 4.24
N THR A 257 -8.56 -4.78 3.76
CA THR A 257 -8.44 -3.56 4.55
C THR A 257 -9.50 -2.57 4.09
N VAL A 258 -10.16 -1.91 5.01
CA VAL A 258 -11.21 -0.93 4.73
C VAL A 258 -10.79 0.43 5.24
N TYR A 259 -11.08 1.48 4.47
CA TYR A 259 -10.90 2.87 4.89
C TYR A 259 -12.28 3.49 5.10
N LYS A 260 -12.51 4.03 6.31
CA LYS A 260 -13.77 4.69 6.68
C LYS A 260 -13.53 6.15 7.04
N HIS A 261 -14.35 7.04 6.51
CA HIS A 261 -14.41 8.43 6.97
C HIS A 261 -15.84 8.92 7.09
N LYS A 262 -16.01 9.98 7.88
CA LYS A 262 -17.28 10.65 8.06
C LYS A 262 -17.51 11.58 6.86
N ILE A 263 -18.59 11.37 6.13
CA ILE A 263 -19.03 12.32 5.09
C ILE A 263 -19.55 13.54 5.83
N GLY A 264 -18.75 14.62 5.87
CA GLY A 264 -19.24 15.91 6.35
C GLY A 264 -20.44 16.33 5.53
N ARG A 265 -21.50 16.84 6.17
CA ARG A 265 -22.49 17.62 5.43
C ARG A 265 -21.70 18.74 4.76
N ALA A 266 -21.74 18.80 3.44
CA ALA A 266 -21.25 19.94 2.71
C ALA A 266 -21.90 21.17 3.37
N HIS A 267 -21.09 22.05 3.95
CA HIS A 267 -21.60 23.36 4.31
C HIS A 267 -21.89 24.04 2.97
N VAL A 268 -23.19 24.13 2.68
CA VAL A 268 -23.75 24.94 1.60
C VAL A 268 -23.42 26.40 1.88
#